data_d4ea1615f93f802e69606041929a8a9b
#
_entry.id   d4ea1615f93f802e69606041929a8a9b
#
_cell.length_a   1.000
_cell.length_b   1.000
_cell.length_c   1.000
_cell.angle_alpha   90.00
_cell.angle_beta   90.00
_cell.angle_gamma   90.00
#
_symmetry.space_group_name_H-M   'P 1'
#
loop_
_entity.id
_entity.type
_entity.pdbx_description
1 polymer ?
#
loop_
_entity_poly.entity_id
_entity_poly.type
_entity_poly.pdbx_seq_one_letter_code
_entity_poly.pdbx_strand_id
1 'polypeptide(L)'
;MTATAGPHEHPLLTSARCRQTMRDLLREDLFDPRLRDDLSLRDYMDLTIDRMKAIFREGLVHNDMWMGRPGEHGFRSMCDVMGLTGAFDFALTSTITDHLIAGSALFNHGSPEQVARHHDEITQMRQVYAFCCTEIGGGTNLREIRTTVSWDRAEQCFTLDTPSDAACKFWIGNIKHAATVGMVLARLVIDGEDVGHHWFRVPLRDEENGPPLAGITILSCDPKGGIQANQVGGARFTGVRLPREALMERYSRIDENGRFSSTLPDAGTRFVKSIETFVQERIFPLSAGARAAELAAHLTWRFAGHRETRGAPRRRTLLDEPLFRDRLYQVQLRSLALRLLERAVVRGVERDWHTDPGRKNMHVLTATGKCGSWLALEVLAACREMCGSQGFHGHNQIVTLRTDFEVNVTFAGDNSVMAYQVARSALGSDRFASRPPVTSPERVEKALTETWRSRENGSFTHAEAVVLVHARMLDLITAEHAAEPLVPQQVMDDLVADFAAHRLREPHRPVSPDREKIDLLADLLAPLPELVTAPMVDDRYLTEFTVPARALGVHIPEQGR
;
A
#
# COMPACT_ATOMS: atom_id res chain seq x y z
N MET A 1 -1.47 -46.66 11.50
CA MET A 1 -0.69 -45.91 10.49
C MET A 1 -1.34 -44.56 10.40
N THR A 2 -0.89 -43.62 11.18
CA THR A 2 -1.35 -42.25 11.24
C THR A 2 -0.55 -41.47 10.17
N ALA A 3 -1.24 -40.99 9.17
CA ALA A 3 -0.67 -40.10 8.17
C ALA A 3 -0.19 -38.81 8.87
N THR A 4 1.10 -38.56 8.83
CA THR A 4 1.70 -37.29 9.21
C THR A 4 1.19 -36.24 8.24
N ALA A 5 0.36 -35.31 8.74
CA ALA A 5 -0.02 -34.13 8.01
C ALA A 5 1.27 -33.38 7.62
N GLY A 6 1.42 -33.05 6.34
CA GLY A 6 2.48 -32.20 5.84
C GLY A 6 2.43 -30.80 6.48
N PRO A 7 3.45 -29.95 6.27
CA PRO A 7 3.50 -28.63 6.88
C PRO A 7 2.20 -27.90 6.55
N HIS A 8 1.46 -27.54 7.60
CA HIS A 8 0.15 -26.90 7.51
C HIS A 8 0.24 -25.69 6.58
N GLU A 9 -0.51 -25.72 5.48
CA GLU A 9 -0.74 -24.51 4.69
C GLU A 9 -1.34 -23.46 5.61
N HIS A 10 -0.60 -22.37 5.78
CA HIS A 10 -1.01 -21.29 6.67
C HIS A 10 -2.30 -20.67 6.10
N PRO A 11 -3.45 -20.70 6.83
CA PRO A 11 -4.75 -20.32 6.28
C PRO A 11 -4.84 -18.85 5.85
N LEU A 12 -3.83 -18.04 6.20
CA LEU A 12 -3.75 -16.61 5.89
C LEU A 12 -3.03 -16.30 4.59
N LEU A 13 -2.42 -17.28 3.93
CA LEU A 13 -1.60 -17.05 2.74
C LEU A 13 -2.27 -17.64 1.49
N THR A 14 -2.22 -16.91 0.41
CA THR A 14 -2.76 -17.25 -0.91
C THR A 14 -1.99 -18.38 -1.61
N SER A 15 -1.92 -18.44 -2.90
CA SER A 15 -1.46 -19.64 -3.61
C SER A 15 -0.10 -20.12 -3.11
N ALA A 16 0.03 -21.42 -2.91
CA ALA A 16 1.30 -22.08 -2.53
C ALA A 16 2.43 -21.76 -3.52
N ARG A 17 2.08 -21.59 -4.82
CA ARG A 17 3.01 -21.21 -5.88
C ARG A 17 3.57 -19.81 -5.67
N CYS A 18 2.72 -18.80 -5.45
CA CYS A 18 3.17 -17.42 -5.24
C CYS A 18 4.16 -17.34 -4.06
N ARG A 19 3.83 -17.99 -2.95
CA ARG A 19 4.72 -18.07 -1.78
C ARG A 19 6.05 -18.73 -2.11
N GLN A 20 6.00 -19.88 -2.80
CA GLN A 20 7.23 -20.61 -3.12
C GLN A 20 8.12 -19.79 -4.03
N THR A 21 7.58 -19.20 -5.09
CA THR A 21 8.35 -18.35 -6.00
C THR A 21 8.94 -17.12 -5.29
N MET A 22 8.17 -16.46 -4.41
CA MET A 22 8.72 -15.36 -3.61
C MET A 22 9.83 -15.82 -2.64
N ARG A 23 9.68 -17.00 -2.02
CA ARG A 23 10.75 -17.57 -1.17
C ARG A 23 12.02 -17.84 -1.96
N ASP A 24 11.88 -18.38 -3.16
CA ASP A 24 13.01 -18.69 -4.02
C ASP A 24 13.72 -17.40 -4.44
N LEU A 25 12.99 -16.37 -4.85
CA LEU A 25 13.54 -15.04 -5.13
C LEU A 25 14.24 -14.40 -3.91
N LEU A 26 13.63 -14.46 -2.73
CA LEU A 26 14.21 -13.89 -1.50
C LEU A 26 15.51 -14.59 -1.05
N ARG A 27 15.85 -15.74 -1.61
CA ARG A 27 17.12 -16.45 -1.39
C ARG A 27 18.21 -16.11 -2.39
N GLU A 28 17.87 -15.43 -3.47
CA GLU A 28 18.87 -14.98 -4.46
C GLU A 28 19.71 -13.84 -3.91
N ASP A 29 20.97 -13.75 -4.34
CA ASP A 29 21.89 -12.67 -3.94
C ASP A 29 21.32 -11.28 -4.26
N LEU A 30 20.53 -11.15 -5.32
CA LEU A 30 19.82 -9.93 -5.70
C LEU A 30 18.91 -9.39 -4.58
N PHE A 31 18.36 -10.29 -3.76
CA PHE A 31 17.46 -9.95 -2.66
C PHE A 31 18.15 -9.98 -1.29
N ASP A 32 19.49 -9.95 -1.23
CA ASP A 32 20.18 -9.76 0.05
C ASP A 32 19.81 -8.37 0.63
N PRO A 33 19.16 -8.32 1.82
CA PRO A 33 18.74 -7.04 2.42
C PRO A 33 19.93 -6.16 2.83
N ARG A 34 21.12 -6.73 3.03
CA ARG A 34 22.33 -5.99 3.42
C ARG A 34 22.86 -5.08 2.31
N LEU A 35 22.56 -5.41 1.03
CA LEU A 35 22.94 -4.58 -0.11
C LEU A 35 22.44 -3.13 0.01
N ARG A 36 21.31 -2.94 0.67
CA ARG A 36 20.73 -1.60 0.92
C ARG A 36 21.72 -0.65 1.64
N ASP A 37 22.45 -1.18 2.62
CA ASP A 37 23.26 -0.37 3.52
C ASP A 37 24.64 -0.02 2.92
N ASP A 38 25.12 -0.81 1.95
CA ASP A 38 26.45 -0.71 1.36
C ASP A 38 26.46 0.08 0.03
N LEU A 39 25.30 0.32 -0.58
CA LEU A 39 25.18 0.96 -1.88
C LEU A 39 25.03 2.49 -1.78
N SER A 40 25.50 3.19 -2.82
CA SER A 40 25.09 4.57 -3.02
C SER A 40 23.58 4.65 -3.25
N LEU A 41 22.96 5.82 -2.98
CA LEU A 41 21.55 6.02 -3.24
C LEU A 41 21.18 5.70 -4.70
N ARG A 42 22.04 6.03 -5.63
CA ARG A 42 21.83 5.75 -7.06
C ARG A 42 21.83 4.26 -7.33
N ASP A 43 22.85 3.55 -6.86
CA ASP A 43 22.97 2.10 -7.07
C ASP A 43 21.82 1.34 -6.38
N TYR A 44 21.35 1.82 -5.22
CA TYR A 44 20.17 1.26 -4.55
C TYR A 44 18.87 1.49 -5.33
N MET A 45 18.72 2.62 -6.02
CA MET A 45 17.61 2.87 -6.94
C MET A 45 17.64 1.87 -8.12
N ASP A 46 18.81 1.66 -8.71
CA ASP A 46 18.98 0.74 -9.84
C ASP A 46 18.76 -0.72 -9.40
N LEU A 47 19.30 -1.14 -8.25
CA LEU A 47 19.03 -2.44 -7.63
C LEU A 47 17.52 -2.69 -7.42
N THR A 48 16.80 -1.66 -7.00
CA THR A 48 15.34 -1.78 -6.76
C THR A 48 14.57 -2.02 -8.07
N ILE A 49 14.99 -1.40 -9.17
CA ILE A 49 14.44 -1.68 -10.52
C ILE A 49 14.76 -3.11 -10.95
N ASP A 50 15.98 -3.60 -10.70
CA ASP A 50 16.36 -4.98 -11.05
C ASP A 50 15.56 -6.00 -10.26
N ARG A 51 15.33 -5.76 -8.96
CA ARG A 51 14.42 -6.57 -8.11
C ARG A 51 12.99 -6.58 -8.63
N MET A 52 12.48 -5.42 -9.03
CA MET A 52 11.15 -5.32 -9.65
C MET A 52 11.09 -6.16 -10.93
N LYS A 53 12.07 -6.03 -11.83
CA LYS A 53 12.15 -6.82 -13.07
C LYS A 53 12.22 -8.33 -12.81
N ALA A 54 12.92 -8.75 -11.76
CA ALA A 54 12.97 -10.16 -11.36
C ALA A 54 11.58 -10.69 -10.96
N ILE A 55 10.82 -9.95 -10.16
CA ILE A 55 9.45 -10.30 -9.75
C ILE A 55 8.52 -10.43 -10.96
N PHE A 56 8.61 -9.50 -11.93
CA PHE A 56 7.80 -9.55 -13.14
C PHE A 56 8.18 -10.73 -14.05
N ARG A 57 9.47 -11.08 -14.16
CA ARG A 57 9.94 -12.24 -14.95
C ARG A 57 9.38 -13.58 -14.44
N GLU A 58 9.17 -13.70 -13.13
CA GLU A 58 8.55 -14.89 -12.53
C GLU A 58 7.03 -14.95 -12.74
N GLY A 59 6.43 -13.95 -13.39
CA GLY A 59 4.99 -13.89 -13.62
C GLY A 59 4.17 -13.73 -12.36
N LEU A 60 4.77 -13.24 -11.28
CA LEU A 60 4.10 -12.99 -10.00
C LEU A 60 3.14 -11.79 -10.08
N VAL A 61 3.36 -10.92 -11.04
CA VAL A 61 2.49 -9.78 -11.35
C VAL A 61 2.03 -9.89 -12.80
N HIS A 62 0.71 -9.96 -12.99
CA HIS A 62 0.09 -10.15 -14.29
C HIS A 62 -1.13 -9.25 -14.47
N ASN A 63 -1.45 -8.87 -15.72
CA ASN A 63 -2.56 -7.95 -16.02
C ASN A 63 -3.93 -8.44 -15.54
N ASP A 64 -4.19 -9.74 -15.62
CA ASP A 64 -5.47 -10.29 -15.19
C ASP A 64 -5.72 -10.08 -13.69
N MET A 65 -4.66 -9.86 -12.91
CA MET A 65 -4.74 -9.51 -11.49
C MET A 65 -5.43 -8.17 -11.26
N TRP A 66 -5.23 -7.19 -12.16
CA TRP A 66 -5.88 -5.88 -12.10
C TRP A 66 -7.39 -5.93 -12.32
N MET A 67 -7.87 -6.98 -12.97
CA MET A 67 -9.27 -7.10 -13.35
C MET A 67 -10.13 -7.72 -12.25
N GLY A 68 -9.60 -7.87 -11.03
CA GLY A 68 -10.33 -8.43 -9.89
C GLY A 68 -10.77 -9.89 -10.08
N ARG A 69 -10.18 -10.63 -11.02
CA ARG A 69 -10.54 -12.02 -11.30
C ARG A 69 -9.99 -12.93 -10.21
N PRO A 70 -10.80 -13.82 -9.62
CA PRO A 70 -10.30 -14.82 -8.69
C PRO A 70 -9.45 -15.87 -9.42
N GLY A 71 -8.46 -16.43 -8.75
CA GLY A 71 -7.61 -17.49 -9.27
C GLY A 71 -6.14 -17.37 -8.87
N GLU A 72 -5.31 -18.25 -9.42
CA GLU A 72 -3.88 -18.33 -9.09
C GLU A 72 -3.11 -17.04 -9.44
N HIS A 73 -3.58 -16.33 -10.48
CA HIS A 73 -3.09 -15.02 -10.91
C HIS A 73 -4.10 -13.90 -10.61
N GLY A 74 -4.96 -14.10 -9.62
CA GLY A 74 -6.00 -13.12 -9.27
C GLY A 74 -5.45 -11.93 -8.48
N PHE A 75 -6.33 -10.95 -8.25
CA PHE A 75 -6.01 -9.73 -7.49
C PHE A 75 -5.44 -10.03 -6.10
N ARG A 76 -5.92 -11.10 -5.45
CA ARG A 76 -5.39 -11.58 -4.17
C ARG A 76 -3.91 -11.93 -4.22
N SER A 77 -3.47 -12.67 -5.25
CA SER A 77 -2.04 -13.04 -5.41
C SER A 77 -1.16 -11.80 -5.55
N MET A 78 -1.65 -10.79 -6.28
CA MET A 78 -0.94 -9.51 -6.38
C MET A 78 -0.84 -8.78 -5.04
N CYS A 79 -1.91 -8.75 -4.25
CA CYS A 79 -1.90 -8.18 -2.90
C CYS A 79 -0.90 -8.90 -1.99
N ASP A 80 -0.75 -10.23 -2.12
CA ASP A 80 0.27 -10.97 -1.37
C ASP A 80 1.69 -10.62 -1.79
N VAL A 81 1.96 -10.48 -3.10
CA VAL A 81 3.27 -10.00 -3.58
C VAL A 81 3.57 -8.62 -2.99
N MET A 82 2.59 -7.70 -3.04
CA MET A 82 2.75 -6.37 -2.45
C MET A 82 2.97 -6.42 -0.93
N GLY A 83 2.31 -7.34 -0.25
CA GLY A 83 2.53 -7.57 1.18
C GLY A 83 3.94 -8.09 1.48
N LEU A 84 4.39 -9.12 0.77
CA LEU A 84 5.70 -9.73 0.98
C LEU A 84 6.85 -8.78 0.64
N THR A 85 6.75 -8.07 -0.49
CA THR A 85 7.74 -7.05 -0.85
C THR A 85 7.73 -5.88 0.15
N GLY A 86 6.56 -5.51 0.70
CA GLY A 86 6.44 -4.47 1.72
C GLY A 86 7.08 -4.83 3.05
N ALA A 87 7.06 -6.10 3.43
CA ALA A 87 7.80 -6.60 4.59
C ALA A 87 9.30 -6.73 4.32
N PHE A 88 9.70 -6.98 3.07
CA PHE A 88 11.10 -7.07 2.66
C PHE A 88 11.74 -5.67 2.53
N ASP A 89 11.18 -4.81 1.68
CA ASP A 89 11.66 -3.46 1.36
C ASP A 89 10.49 -2.63 0.78
N PHE A 90 9.98 -1.68 1.55
CA PHE A 90 8.82 -0.91 1.11
C PHE A 90 9.12 0.02 -0.07
N ALA A 91 10.37 0.42 -0.30
CA ALA A 91 10.76 1.15 -1.49
C ALA A 91 10.53 0.31 -2.77
N LEU A 92 10.80 -1.00 -2.71
CA LEU A 92 10.50 -1.93 -3.81
C LEU A 92 9.00 -2.02 -4.07
N THR A 93 8.17 -2.18 -3.01
CA THR A 93 6.70 -2.20 -3.15
C THR A 93 6.18 -0.92 -3.79
N SER A 94 6.66 0.23 -3.33
CA SER A 94 6.27 1.53 -3.89
C SER A 94 6.66 1.66 -5.37
N THR A 95 7.87 1.23 -5.74
CA THR A 95 8.37 1.23 -7.13
C THR A 95 7.50 0.33 -8.04
N ILE A 96 7.13 -0.86 -7.57
CA ILE A 96 6.20 -1.76 -8.27
C ILE A 96 4.82 -1.11 -8.41
N THR A 97 4.31 -0.53 -7.32
CA THR A 97 2.98 0.11 -7.30
C THR A 97 2.89 1.26 -8.31
N ASP A 98 3.92 2.11 -8.40
CA ASP A 98 3.95 3.23 -9.35
C ASP A 98 3.88 2.74 -10.81
N HIS A 99 4.55 1.64 -11.14
CA HIS A 99 4.47 1.02 -12.45
C HIS A 99 3.08 0.42 -12.71
N LEU A 100 2.54 -0.30 -11.75
CA LEU A 100 1.25 -0.97 -11.87
C LEU A 100 0.09 0.01 -11.98
N ILE A 101 0.07 1.11 -11.22
CA ILE A 101 -1.01 2.11 -11.32
C ILE A 101 -0.96 2.85 -12.65
N ALA A 102 0.23 3.10 -13.20
CA ALA A 102 0.36 3.65 -14.55
C ALA A 102 -0.20 2.68 -15.59
N GLY A 103 0.13 1.39 -15.48
CA GLY A 103 -0.48 0.34 -16.30
C GLY A 103 -2.00 0.28 -16.15
N SER A 104 -2.51 0.41 -14.93
CA SER A 104 -3.96 0.45 -14.66
C SER A 104 -4.64 1.61 -15.38
N ALA A 105 -4.02 2.79 -15.47
CA ALA A 105 -4.55 3.90 -16.25
C ALA A 105 -4.71 3.53 -17.73
N LEU A 106 -3.72 2.86 -18.32
CA LEU A 106 -3.80 2.37 -19.70
C LEU A 106 -4.91 1.30 -19.85
N PHE A 107 -4.96 0.30 -18.98
CA PHE A 107 -5.93 -0.79 -19.09
C PHE A 107 -7.38 -0.35 -18.84
N ASN A 108 -7.59 0.66 -18.01
CA ASN A 108 -8.92 1.19 -17.71
C ASN A 108 -9.40 2.21 -18.76
N HIS A 109 -8.50 2.92 -19.43
CA HIS A 109 -8.84 4.04 -20.31
C HIS A 109 -8.42 3.87 -21.78
N GLY A 110 -7.51 2.93 -22.07
CA GLY A 110 -7.15 2.59 -23.44
C GLY A 110 -8.26 1.85 -24.19
N SER A 111 -8.34 2.02 -25.52
CA SER A 111 -9.15 1.15 -26.35
C SER A 111 -8.62 -0.30 -26.30
N PRO A 112 -9.40 -1.31 -26.73
CA PRO A 112 -8.91 -2.70 -26.80
C PRO A 112 -7.61 -2.82 -27.60
N GLU A 113 -7.49 -2.04 -28.70
CA GLU A 113 -6.31 -2.05 -29.57
C GLU A 113 -5.10 -1.41 -28.88
N GLN A 114 -5.30 -0.31 -28.14
CA GLN A 114 -4.24 0.33 -27.36
C GLN A 114 -3.77 -0.59 -26.22
N VAL A 115 -4.69 -1.22 -25.52
CA VAL A 115 -4.37 -2.20 -24.48
C VAL A 115 -3.57 -3.37 -25.07
N ALA A 116 -4.02 -3.97 -26.17
CA ALA A 116 -3.33 -5.09 -26.81
C ALA A 116 -1.91 -4.71 -27.28
N ARG A 117 -1.74 -3.49 -27.81
CA ARG A 117 -0.43 -2.97 -28.29
C ARG A 117 0.57 -2.81 -27.16
N HIS A 118 0.15 -2.32 -25.99
CA HIS A 118 1.04 -1.94 -24.89
C HIS A 118 1.04 -2.95 -23.73
N HIS A 119 0.26 -4.02 -23.83
CA HIS A 119 0.14 -5.07 -22.82
C HIS A 119 1.50 -5.60 -22.38
N ASP A 120 2.29 -6.09 -23.34
CA ASP A 120 3.58 -6.72 -23.05
C ASP A 120 4.65 -5.73 -22.60
N GLU A 121 4.54 -4.45 -22.98
CA GLU A 121 5.46 -3.42 -22.49
C GLU A 121 5.39 -3.31 -20.97
N ILE A 122 4.19 -3.42 -20.42
CA ILE A 122 3.92 -3.30 -18.98
C ILE A 122 4.20 -4.63 -18.28
N THR A 123 3.56 -5.71 -18.75
CA THR A 123 3.58 -7.00 -18.03
C THR A 123 4.91 -7.74 -18.07
N GLN A 124 5.72 -7.50 -19.11
CA GLN A 124 7.06 -8.07 -19.27
C GLN A 124 8.16 -7.08 -18.91
N MET A 125 7.81 -5.91 -18.34
CA MET A 125 8.78 -4.86 -17.98
C MET A 125 9.69 -4.46 -19.15
N ARG A 126 9.17 -4.42 -20.39
CA ARG A 126 9.92 -3.92 -21.54
C ARG A 126 10.10 -2.40 -21.47
N GLN A 127 9.20 -1.74 -20.77
CA GLN A 127 9.28 -0.32 -20.42
C GLN A 127 8.82 -0.10 -18.99
N VAL A 128 9.47 0.78 -18.27
CA VAL A 128 9.05 1.24 -16.94
C VAL A 128 8.11 2.42 -17.10
N TYR A 129 6.97 2.35 -16.42
CA TYR A 129 5.93 3.37 -16.46
C TYR A 129 5.92 4.23 -15.21
N ALA A 130 5.61 5.52 -15.37
CA ALA A 130 5.38 6.48 -14.29
C ALA A 130 3.94 7.01 -14.32
N PHE A 131 3.35 7.18 -13.14
CA PHE A 131 1.97 7.67 -12.97
C PHE A 131 1.94 9.18 -12.74
N CYS A 132 1.86 9.97 -13.81
CA CYS A 132 1.97 11.43 -13.79
C CYS A 132 0.59 12.09 -13.56
N CYS A 133 0.08 12.03 -12.32
CA CYS A 133 -1.24 12.55 -11.97
C CYS A 133 -1.14 13.86 -11.17
N THR A 134 -0.60 13.80 -9.95
CA THR A 134 -0.57 14.90 -8.98
C THR A 134 0.28 16.08 -9.47
N GLU A 135 -0.14 17.30 -9.12
CA GLU A 135 0.61 18.55 -9.37
C GLU A 135 1.07 19.19 -8.05
N ILE A 136 2.18 19.93 -8.07
CA ILE A 136 2.74 20.63 -6.89
C ILE A 136 1.66 21.48 -6.19
N GLY A 137 0.89 22.23 -6.94
CA GLY A 137 -0.12 23.15 -6.42
C GLY A 137 -1.48 22.52 -6.12
N GLY A 138 -1.70 21.25 -6.51
CA GLY A 138 -3.01 20.58 -6.44
C GLY A 138 -3.15 19.63 -5.25
N GLY A 139 -2.09 18.93 -4.87
CA GLY A 139 -2.13 17.89 -3.85
C GLY A 139 -3.24 16.87 -4.12
N THR A 140 -4.12 16.63 -3.17
CA THR A 140 -5.26 15.72 -3.30
C THR A 140 -6.40 16.25 -4.15
N ASN A 141 -6.39 17.53 -4.52
CA ASN A 141 -7.45 18.14 -5.34
C ASN A 141 -7.19 17.95 -6.84
N LEU A 142 -7.37 16.74 -7.33
CA LEU A 142 -7.13 16.38 -8.72
C LEU A 142 -8.11 17.04 -9.72
N ARG A 143 -9.22 17.62 -9.24
CA ARG A 143 -10.14 18.39 -10.10
C ARG A 143 -9.48 19.66 -10.64
N GLU A 144 -8.53 20.21 -9.91
CA GLU A 144 -7.85 21.47 -10.23
C GLU A 144 -6.53 21.26 -10.99
N ILE A 145 -6.32 20.08 -11.59
CA ILE A 145 -5.19 19.83 -12.47
C ILE A 145 -5.17 20.89 -13.58
N ARG A 146 -3.98 21.48 -13.79
CA ARG A 146 -3.75 22.60 -14.73
C ARG A 146 -2.90 22.21 -15.93
N THR A 147 -2.17 21.11 -15.90
CA THR A 147 -1.50 20.56 -17.10
C THR A 147 -2.51 20.42 -18.21
N THR A 148 -2.21 20.94 -19.39
CA THR A 148 -3.11 20.96 -20.56
C THR A 148 -2.54 20.16 -21.72
N VAL A 149 -3.44 19.56 -22.50
CA VAL A 149 -3.14 18.97 -23.81
C VAL A 149 -4.08 19.60 -24.82
N SER A 150 -3.54 20.37 -25.74
CA SER A 150 -4.31 21.05 -26.77
C SER A 150 -4.22 20.29 -28.10
N TRP A 151 -5.35 20.10 -28.78
CA TRP A 151 -5.41 19.49 -30.10
C TRP A 151 -5.13 20.51 -31.21
N ASP A 152 -4.15 20.24 -32.02
CA ASP A 152 -3.88 21.00 -33.26
C ASP A 152 -4.48 20.27 -34.46
N ARG A 153 -5.56 20.82 -34.99
CA ARG A 153 -6.28 20.22 -36.11
C ARG A 153 -5.49 20.27 -37.41
N ALA A 154 -4.65 21.29 -37.61
CA ALA A 154 -3.85 21.45 -38.85
C ALA A 154 -2.71 20.42 -38.87
N GLU A 155 -2.04 20.27 -37.74
CA GLU A 155 -0.89 19.36 -37.58
C GLU A 155 -1.30 17.94 -37.19
N GLN A 156 -2.60 17.70 -36.91
CA GLN A 156 -3.15 16.39 -36.46
C GLN A 156 -2.37 15.77 -35.28
N CYS A 157 -2.02 16.59 -34.30
CA CYS A 157 -1.27 16.17 -33.11
C CYS A 157 -1.68 16.98 -31.90
N PHE A 158 -1.28 16.49 -30.72
CA PHE A 158 -1.43 17.20 -29.46
C PHE A 158 -0.18 18.00 -29.10
N THR A 159 -0.38 19.07 -28.33
CA THR A 159 0.68 19.79 -27.62
C THR A 159 0.41 19.71 -26.12
N LEU A 160 1.33 19.12 -25.37
CA LEU A 160 1.27 18.99 -23.91
C LEU A 160 2.10 20.09 -23.27
N ASP A 161 1.47 20.84 -22.35
CA ASP A 161 2.08 21.96 -21.65
C ASP A 161 1.80 21.98 -20.15
N THR A 162 2.79 22.43 -19.37
CA THR A 162 2.71 22.78 -17.96
C THR A 162 2.65 24.31 -17.86
N PRO A 163 1.46 24.92 -17.65
CA PRO A 163 1.28 26.36 -17.79
C PRO A 163 1.91 27.20 -16.66
N SER A 164 2.28 26.59 -15.55
CA SER A 164 2.92 27.26 -14.41
C SER A 164 3.72 26.29 -13.56
N ASP A 165 4.57 26.79 -12.66
CA ASP A 165 5.33 25.94 -11.73
C ASP A 165 4.40 25.10 -10.83
N ALA A 166 3.28 25.67 -10.40
CA ALA A 166 2.28 24.95 -9.60
C ALA A 166 1.61 23.79 -10.37
N ALA A 167 1.64 23.80 -11.70
CA ALA A 167 1.12 22.73 -12.55
C ALA A 167 2.15 21.65 -12.89
N CYS A 168 3.40 21.76 -12.44
CA CYS A 168 4.37 20.69 -12.59
C CYS A 168 3.86 19.41 -11.95
N LYS A 169 3.90 18.30 -12.71
CA LYS A 169 3.63 16.98 -12.15
C LYS A 169 4.69 16.68 -11.09
N PHE A 170 4.24 16.21 -9.90
CA PHE A 170 5.15 15.97 -8.79
C PHE A 170 4.67 14.82 -7.91
N TRP A 171 5.56 14.28 -7.09
CA TRP A 171 5.35 13.05 -6.33
C TRP A 171 5.16 11.83 -7.24
N ILE A 172 5.91 11.80 -8.34
CA ILE A 172 5.82 10.76 -9.35
C ILE A 172 6.94 9.75 -9.11
N GLY A 173 6.60 8.52 -8.78
CA GLY A 173 7.57 7.43 -8.66
C GLY A 173 8.13 6.98 -10.02
N ASN A 174 9.28 6.36 -10.01
CA ASN A 174 10.03 5.87 -11.18
C ASN A 174 10.50 6.96 -12.16
N ILE A 175 10.08 8.23 -12.03
CA ILE A 175 10.28 9.24 -13.06
C ILE A 175 11.72 9.74 -13.19
N LYS A 176 12.51 9.68 -12.11
CA LYS A 176 13.85 10.30 -12.11
C LYS A 176 14.77 9.69 -13.16
N HIS A 177 14.81 8.38 -13.25
CA HIS A 177 15.75 7.67 -14.10
C HIS A 177 15.13 6.49 -14.87
N ALA A 178 14.30 5.67 -14.22
CA ALA A 178 13.86 4.40 -14.79
C ALA A 178 12.71 4.53 -15.79
N ALA A 179 11.71 5.38 -15.52
CA ALA A 179 10.52 5.43 -16.36
C ALA A 179 10.81 5.98 -17.75
N THR A 180 10.48 5.18 -18.77
CA THR A 180 10.55 5.56 -20.19
C THR A 180 9.21 6.11 -20.70
N VAL A 181 8.11 5.82 -20.00
CA VAL A 181 6.75 6.26 -20.34
C VAL A 181 6.07 6.86 -19.13
N GLY A 182 5.37 7.97 -19.32
CA GLY A 182 4.44 8.56 -18.35
C GLY A 182 3.00 8.38 -18.79
N MET A 183 2.14 7.90 -17.87
CA MET A 183 0.70 8.07 -18.02
C MET A 183 0.31 9.39 -17.38
N VAL A 184 -0.01 10.37 -18.21
CA VAL A 184 -0.24 11.76 -17.78
C VAL A 184 -1.73 12.07 -17.76
N LEU A 185 -2.24 12.45 -16.59
CA LEU A 185 -3.59 13.03 -16.48
C LEU A 185 -3.52 14.53 -16.75
N ALA A 186 -4.26 14.99 -17.77
CA ALA A 186 -4.27 16.39 -18.16
C ALA A 186 -5.66 16.83 -18.63
N ARG A 187 -5.88 18.15 -18.69
CA ARG A 187 -7.08 18.74 -19.26
C ARG A 187 -6.94 18.80 -20.77
N LEU A 188 -7.88 18.17 -21.48
CA LEU A 188 -7.90 18.21 -22.94
C LEU A 188 -8.63 19.47 -23.42
N VAL A 189 -7.96 20.24 -24.28
CA VAL A 189 -8.50 21.46 -24.91
C VAL A 189 -8.67 21.23 -26.40
N ILE A 190 -9.89 21.43 -26.92
CA ILE A 190 -10.26 21.30 -28.33
C ILE A 190 -10.87 22.60 -28.79
N ASP A 191 -10.30 23.19 -29.85
CA ASP A 191 -10.77 24.48 -30.41
C ASP A 191 -10.92 25.60 -29.35
N GLY A 192 -10.08 25.58 -28.32
CA GLY A 192 -10.09 26.51 -27.17
C GLY A 192 -11.03 26.13 -26.02
N GLU A 193 -11.83 25.08 -26.16
CA GLU A 193 -12.74 24.60 -25.12
C GLU A 193 -12.13 23.47 -24.29
N ASP A 194 -12.25 23.55 -22.97
CA ASP A 194 -11.84 22.50 -22.04
C ASP A 194 -12.89 21.38 -21.99
N VAL A 195 -12.56 20.24 -22.56
CA VAL A 195 -13.43 19.07 -22.59
C VAL A 195 -13.21 18.10 -21.39
N GLY A 196 -12.43 18.50 -20.40
CA GLY A 196 -12.21 17.77 -19.14
C GLY A 196 -10.96 16.91 -19.12
N HIS A 197 -10.86 16.08 -18.07
CA HIS A 197 -9.66 15.30 -17.75
C HIS A 197 -9.59 14.03 -18.59
N HIS A 198 -8.39 13.78 -19.16
CA HIS A 198 -8.09 12.60 -19.97
C HIS A 198 -6.69 12.08 -19.67
N TRP A 199 -6.49 10.79 -19.89
CA TRP A 199 -5.19 10.14 -19.77
C TRP A 199 -4.47 10.14 -21.12
N PHE A 200 -3.17 10.43 -21.06
CA PHE A 200 -2.27 10.43 -22.22
C PHE A 200 -1.05 9.56 -21.95
N ARG A 201 -0.68 8.70 -22.90
CA ARG A 201 0.58 7.98 -22.90
C ARG A 201 1.67 8.86 -23.49
N VAL A 202 2.65 9.25 -22.69
CA VAL A 202 3.71 10.20 -23.04
C VAL A 202 5.06 9.50 -22.94
N PRO A 203 5.82 9.36 -24.07
CA PRO A 203 7.22 8.96 -24.00
C PRO A 203 8.02 10.01 -23.20
N LEU A 204 8.82 9.56 -22.24
CA LEU A 204 9.64 10.43 -21.39
C LEU A 204 11.10 10.43 -21.78
N ARG A 205 11.61 9.28 -22.22
CA ARG A 205 12.99 9.04 -22.70
C ARG A 205 13.05 7.79 -23.57
N ASP A 206 14.09 7.68 -24.38
CA ASP A 206 14.25 6.55 -25.29
C ASP A 206 14.63 5.24 -24.56
N GLU A 207 15.42 5.37 -23.48
CA GLU A 207 15.89 4.23 -22.67
C GLU A 207 15.95 4.57 -21.18
N GLU A 208 15.93 3.55 -20.33
CA GLU A 208 16.15 3.73 -18.90
C GLU A 208 17.50 4.41 -18.65
N ASN A 209 17.52 5.33 -17.68
CA ASN A 209 18.70 6.12 -17.34
C ASN A 209 19.17 7.10 -18.44
N GLY A 210 18.50 7.13 -19.60
CA GLY A 210 18.75 8.08 -20.66
C GLY A 210 18.25 9.49 -20.34
N PRO A 211 18.66 10.49 -21.16
CA PRO A 211 18.17 11.86 -20.99
C PRO A 211 16.67 11.95 -21.30
N PRO A 212 15.94 12.90 -20.69
CA PRO A 212 14.56 13.16 -21.07
C PRO A 212 14.46 13.68 -22.50
N LEU A 213 13.35 13.36 -23.17
CA LEU A 213 13.05 13.83 -24.51
C LEU A 213 12.84 15.36 -24.55
N ALA A 214 12.93 15.93 -25.76
CA ALA A 214 12.77 17.37 -25.96
C ALA A 214 11.45 17.90 -25.39
N GLY A 215 11.52 19.04 -24.69
CA GLY A 215 10.38 19.66 -24.04
C GLY A 215 10.03 19.04 -22.66
N ILE A 216 10.75 18.05 -22.19
CA ILE A 216 10.54 17.42 -20.88
C ILE A 216 11.68 17.76 -19.93
N THR A 217 11.34 18.33 -18.78
CA THR A 217 12.29 18.57 -17.68
C THR A 217 11.91 17.71 -16.48
N ILE A 218 12.83 16.85 -16.02
CA ILE A 218 12.63 16.02 -14.84
C ILE A 218 13.10 16.79 -13.59
N LEU A 219 12.27 16.78 -12.56
CA LEU A 219 12.50 17.45 -11.28
C LEU A 219 12.83 16.40 -10.20
N SER A 220 13.79 16.71 -9.31
CA SER A 220 14.12 15.85 -8.17
C SER A 220 13.28 16.18 -6.93
N CYS A 221 13.03 15.17 -6.10
CA CYS A 221 12.28 15.26 -4.85
C CYS A 221 13.14 14.91 -3.61
N ASP A 222 14.43 14.68 -3.76
CA ASP A 222 15.31 14.32 -2.65
C ASP A 222 15.79 15.53 -1.81
N PRO A 223 16.09 15.33 -0.52
CA PRO A 223 15.97 14.08 0.24
C PRO A 223 14.52 13.78 0.71
N LYS A 224 14.20 12.50 0.89
CA LYS A 224 12.92 12.01 1.42
C LYS A 224 13.08 11.47 2.85
N GLY A 225 11.97 11.34 3.59
CA GLY A 225 11.95 10.77 4.94
C GLY A 225 12.07 9.24 4.97
N GLY A 226 11.71 8.55 3.88
CA GLY A 226 11.75 7.10 3.71
C GLY A 226 11.71 6.72 2.24
N ILE A 227 11.53 5.41 1.95
CA ILE A 227 11.46 4.86 0.57
C ILE A 227 12.56 5.40 -0.36
N GLN A 228 13.80 5.41 0.12
CA GLN A 228 14.90 6.12 -0.56
C GLN A 228 15.13 5.61 -1.99
N ALA A 229 14.97 4.30 -2.22
CA ALA A 229 15.18 3.70 -3.54
C ALA A 229 14.03 3.94 -4.53
N ASN A 230 12.85 4.38 -4.09
CA ASN A 230 11.82 4.82 -5.02
C ASN A 230 12.24 6.15 -5.66
N GLN A 231 12.29 6.17 -6.98
CA GLN A 231 12.78 7.29 -7.79
C GLN A 231 11.73 8.40 -7.92
N VAL A 232 11.26 8.95 -6.79
CA VAL A 232 10.26 10.00 -6.74
C VAL A 232 10.82 11.32 -7.27
N GLY A 233 10.06 11.95 -8.15
CA GLY A 233 10.40 13.23 -8.75
C GLY A 233 9.18 13.93 -9.31
N GLY A 234 9.42 14.75 -10.34
CA GLY A 234 8.39 15.43 -11.07
C GLY A 234 8.75 15.63 -12.53
N ALA A 235 7.81 16.18 -13.29
CA ALA A 235 8.02 16.56 -14.67
C ALA A 235 7.35 17.89 -14.99
N ARG A 236 8.05 18.69 -15.80
CA ARG A 236 7.54 19.86 -16.52
C ARG A 236 7.51 19.55 -18.00
N PHE A 237 6.42 19.87 -18.66
CA PHE A 237 6.23 19.72 -20.08
C PHE A 237 6.16 21.10 -20.75
N THR A 238 6.89 21.29 -21.83
CA THR A 238 6.94 22.55 -22.57
C THR A 238 6.85 22.27 -24.06
N GLY A 239 5.68 22.46 -24.64
CA GLY A 239 5.43 22.25 -26.06
C GLY A 239 5.67 20.81 -26.53
N VAL A 240 5.43 19.80 -25.70
CA VAL A 240 5.69 18.41 -26.07
C VAL A 240 4.67 17.95 -27.09
N ARG A 241 5.14 17.59 -28.30
CA ARG A 241 4.27 17.12 -29.39
C ARG A 241 3.96 15.64 -29.21
N LEU A 242 2.66 15.29 -29.23
CA LEU A 242 2.20 13.93 -29.08
C LEU A 242 1.32 13.53 -30.27
N PRO A 243 1.42 12.29 -30.75
CA PRO A 243 0.55 11.79 -31.81
C PRO A 243 -0.89 11.62 -31.29
N ARG A 244 -1.85 11.50 -32.19
CA ARG A 244 -3.27 11.32 -31.85
C ARG A 244 -3.49 10.11 -30.93
N GLU A 245 -2.75 9.03 -31.14
CA GLU A 245 -2.82 7.77 -30.40
C GLU A 245 -2.35 7.90 -28.94
N ALA A 246 -1.77 9.05 -28.55
CA ALA A 246 -1.39 9.30 -27.16
C ALA A 246 -2.62 9.42 -26.23
N LEU A 247 -3.76 9.90 -26.75
CA LEU A 247 -5.02 9.92 -26.00
C LEU A 247 -5.53 8.50 -25.74
N MET A 248 -5.90 8.20 -24.50
CA MET A 248 -6.55 6.92 -24.16
C MET A 248 -8.01 6.91 -24.61
N GLU A 249 -8.36 6.01 -25.53
CA GLU A 249 -9.56 6.12 -26.37
C GLU A 249 -10.75 5.24 -25.95
N ARG A 250 -10.77 4.68 -24.75
CA ARG A 250 -11.93 3.86 -24.32
C ARG A 250 -13.24 4.64 -24.26
N TYR A 251 -13.19 5.87 -23.79
CA TYR A 251 -14.40 6.68 -23.54
C TYR A 251 -14.46 7.93 -24.40
N SER A 252 -13.34 8.42 -24.88
CA SER A 252 -13.23 9.65 -25.67
C SER A 252 -12.24 9.45 -26.79
N ARG A 253 -12.52 10.04 -27.96
CA ARG A 253 -11.66 9.93 -29.13
C ARG A 253 -11.69 11.19 -29.99
N ILE A 254 -10.68 11.38 -30.79
CA ILE A 254 -10.64 12.35 -31.89
C ILE A 254 -10.68 11.56 -33.20
N ASP A 255 -11.65 11.86 -34.05
CA ASP A 255 -11.80 11.20 -35.37
C ASP A 255 -10.77 11.73 -36.39
N GLU A 256 -10.77 11.16 -37.60
CA GLU A 256 -9.89 11.53 -38.69
C GLU A 256 -10.09 12.99 -39.16
N ASN A 257 -11.26 13.57 -38.86
CA ASN A 257 -11.58 14.98 -39.19
C ASN A 257 -11.24 15.93 -38.03
N GLY A 258 -10.59 15.42 -36.96
CA GLY A 258 -10.22 16.19 -35.76
C GLY A 258 -11.40 16.55 -34.87
N ARG A 259 -12.51 15.80 -34.94
CA ARG A 259 -13.68 16.02 -34.08
C ARG A 259 -13.60 15.19 -32.83
N PHE A 260 -13.78 15.83 -31.69
CA PHE A 260 -13.88 15.17 -30.40
C PHE A 260 -15.26 14.53 -30.21
N SER A 261 -15.29 13.31 -29.67
CA SER A 261 -16.49 12.64 -29.20
C SER A 261 -16.21 11.85 -27.92
N SER A 262 -17.22 11.73 -27.07
CA SER A 262 -17.12 10.96 -25.83
C SER A 262 -18.42 10.21 -25.54
N THR A 263 -18.30 8.98 -25.03
CA THR A 263 -19.45 8.20 -24.53
C THR A 263 -19.88 8.66 -23.13
N LEU A 264 -19.06 9.47 -22.45
CA LEU A 264 -19.37 10.06 -21.14
C LEU A 264 -19.96 11.46 -21.33
N PRO A 265 -21.10 11.77 -20.67
CA PRO A 265 -21.93 12.93 -21.04
C PRO A 265 -21.27 14.28 -20.78
N ASP A 266 -20.46 14.40 -19.74
CA ASP A 266 -19.91 15.69 -19.30
C ASP A 266 -18.49 15.55 -18.69
N ALA A 267 -17.82 16.68 -18.50
CA ALA A 267 -16.47 16.75 -17.94
C ALA A 267 -16.36 16.22 -16.51
N GLY A 268 -17.42 16.41 -15.71
CA GLY A 268 -17.48 15.89 -14.33
C GLY A 268 -17.47 14.36 -14.30
N THR A 269 -18.29 13.73 -15.17
CA THR A 269 -18.35 12.27 -15.32
C THR A 269 -17.01 11.73 -15.85
N ARG A 270 -16.38 12.42 -16.81
CA ARG A 270 -15.03 12.06 -17.31
C ARG A 270 -13.99 12.11 -16.19
N PHE A 271 -14.02 13.15 -15.36
CA PHE A 271 -13.13 13.24 -14.20
C PHE A 271 -13.33 12.06 -13.23
N VAL A 272 -14.58 11.80 -12.80
CA VAL A 272 -14.86 10.67 -11.88
C VAL A 272 -14.35 9.35 -12.48
N LYS A 273 -14.54 9.16 -13.78
CA LYS A 273 -14.06 7.96 -14.47
C LYS A 273 -12.53 7.87 -14.46
N SER A 274 -11.82 8.99 -14.69
CA SER A 274 -10.36 9.00 -14.74
C SER A 274 -9.70 8.62 -13.41
N ILE A 275 -10.37 8.86 -12.26
CA ILE A 275 -9.84 8.53 -10.93
C ILE A 275 -10.23 7.13 -10.42
N GLU A 276 -11.02 6.35 -11.15
CA GLU A 276 -11.33 4.96 -10.79
C GLU A 276 -10.08 4.07 -10.70
N THR A 277 -9.02 4.44 -11.36
CA THR A 277 -7.70 3.79 -11.29
C THR A 277 -7.15 3.66 -9.87
N PHE A 278 -7.50 4.60 -8.96
CA PHE A 278 -7.03 4.58 -7.58
C PHE A 278 -7.65 3.49 -6.69
N VAL A 279 -8.73 2.84 -7.12
CA VAL A 279 -9.40 1.82 -6.28
C VAL A 279 -8.44 0.69 -5.91
N GLN A 280 -7.67 0.21 -6.87
CA GLN A 280 -6.74 -0.91 -6.67
C GLN A 280 -5.52 -0.49 -5.87
N GLU A 281 -4.95 0.68 -6.17
CA GLU A 281 -3.77 1.21 -5.49
C GLU A 281 -3.96 1.30 -3.97
N ARG A 282 -5.16 1.70 -3.51
CA ARG A 282 -5.46 1.88 -2.08
C ARG A 282 -5.34 0.61 -1.25
N ILE A 283 -5.30 -0.57 -1.86
CA ILE A 283 -5.19 -1.84 -1.15
C ILE A 283 -3.74 -2.19 -0.86
N PHE A 284 -2.80 -1.81 -1.73
CA PHE A 284 -1.40 -2.18 -1.55
C PHE A 284 -0.78 -1.66 -0.25
N PRO A 285 -1.03 -0.41 0.19
CA PRO A 285 -0.62 0.03 1.52
C PRO A 285 -1.18 -0.82 2.66
N LEU A 286 -2.41 -1.34 2.52
CA LEU A 286 -2.99 -2.24 3.52
C LEU A 286 -2.26 -3.59 3.55
N SER A 287 -2.04 -4.20 2.38
CA SER A 287 -1.33 -5.49 2.28
C SER A 287 0.11 -5.39 2.79
N ALA A 288 0.83 -4.36 2.38
CA ALA A 288 2.19 -4.10 2.85
C ALA A 288 2.23 -3.82 4.35
N GLY A 289 1.30 -3.01 4.87
CA GLY A 289 1.19 -2.69 6.29
C GLY A 289 0.85 -3.90 7.15
N ALA A 290 -0.02 -4.78 6.68
CA ALA A 290 -0.37 -6.01 7.39
C ALA A 290 0.86 -6.92 7.55
N ARG A 291 1.62 -7.15 6.48
CA ARG A 291 2.83 -7.98 6.52
C ARG A 291 3.97 -7.32 7.31
N ALA A 292 4.17 -6.00 7.18
CA ALA A 292 5.17 -5.30 7.97
C ALA A 292 4.84 -5.35 9.48
N ALA A 293 3.57 -5.21 9.84
CA ALA A 293 3.10 -5.32 11.22
C ALA A 293 3.32 -6.75 11.78
N GLU A 294 3.01 -7.78 10.99
CA GLU A 294 3.27 -9.19 11.36
C GLU A 294 4.75 -9.45 11.59
N LEU A 295 5.60 -9.01 10.66
CA LEU A 295 7.06 -9.15 10.80
C LEU A 295 7.58 -8.45 12.05
N ALA A 296 7.18 -7.19 12.28
CA ALA A 296 7.62 -6.43 13.45
C ALA A 296 7.13 -7.07 14.77
N ALA A 297 5.88 -7.55 14.84
CA ALA A 297 5.35 -8.25 15.99
C ALA A 297 6.10 -9.57 16.25
N HIS A 298 6.41 -10.34 15.20
CA HIS A 298 7.19 -11.56 15.29
C HIS A 298 8.63 -11.31 15.78
N LEU A 299 9.31 -10.31 15.22
CA LEU A 299 10.65 -9.90 15.65
C LEU A 299 10.65 -9.49 17.12
N THR A 300 9.63 -8.75 17.55
CA THR A 300 9.47 -8.31 18.95
C THR A 300 9.22 -9.49 19.89
N TRP A 301 8.39 -10.44 19.49
CA TRP A 301 8.15 -11.67 20.26
C TRP A 301 9.43 -12.51 20.41
N ARG A 302 10.17 -12.74 19.30
CA ARG A 302 11.46 -13.46 19.32
C ARG A 302 12.47 -12.76 20.23
N PHE A 303 12.66 -11.46 20.06
CA PHE A 303 13.54 -10.64 20.90
C PHE A 303 13.17 -10.77 22.37
N ALA A 304 11.89 -10.67 22.70
CA ALA A 304 11.42 -10.76 24.09
C ALA A 304 11.65 -12.13 24.73
N GLY A 305 11.64 -13.20 23.94
CA GLY A 305 11.93 -14.56 24.39
C GLY A 305 13.38 -14.78 24.82
N HIS A 306 14.31 -14.00 24.22
CA HIS A 306 15.74 -14.10 24.49
C HIS A 306 16.27 -13.01 25.43
N ARG A 307 15.61 -11.84 25.49
CA ARG A 307 16.08 -10.71 26.30
C ARG A 307 15.85 -10.95 27.79
N GLU A 308 16.92 -11.25 28.49
CA GLU A 308 16.89 -11.43 29.96
C GLU A 308 16.67 -10.09 30.68
N THR A 309 15.75 -10.07 31.64
CA THR A 309 15.46 -8.95 32.55
C THR A 309 16.12 -9.13 33.91
N ARG A 310 16.39 -10.39 34.32
CA ARG A 310 17.04 -10.74 35.57
C ARG A 310 17.88 -12.01 35.40
N GLY A 311 19.12 -11.96 35.89
CA GLY A 311 20.01 -13.11 35.91
C GLY A 311 19.69 -14.11 37.03
N ALA A 312 20.65 -15.05 37.30
CA ALA A 312 20.52 -16.09 38.30
C ALA A 312 20.02 -15.56 39.67
N PRO A 313 19.31 -16.37 40.46
CA PRO A 313 19.08 -17.81 40.27
C PRO A 313 17.86 -18.17 39.40
N ARG A 314 17.00 -17.21 39.07
CA ARG A 314 15.88 -17.42 38.17
C ARG A 314 16.04 -16.47 36.97
N ARG A 315 16.48 -17.03 35.84
CA ARG A 315 16.45 -16.32 34.57
C ARG A 315 15.02 -15.96 34.22
N ARG A 316 14.79 -14.69 33.93
CA ARG A 316 13.53 -14.16 33.41
C ARG A 316 13.80 -13.41 32.13
N THR A 317 12.88 -13.54 31.21
CA THR A 317 12.90 -12.80 29.94
C THR A 317 11.84 -11.68 29.95
N LEU A 318 11.83 -10.85 28.92
CA LEU A 318 10.78 -9.85 28.75
C LEU A 318 9.39 -10.50 28.65
N LEU A 319 9.28 -11.73 28.12
CA LEU A 319 8.01 -12.46 28.06
C LEU A 319 7.49 -12.89 29.44
N ASP A 320 8.30 -12.85 30.47
CA ASP A 320 7.87 -13.13 31.85
C ASP A 320 7.33 -11.87 32.56
N GLU A 321 7.51 -10.68 31.96
CA GLU A 321 7.08 -9.40 32.50
C GLU A 321 5.63 -9.07 32.10
N PRO A 322 4.67 -8.96 33.04
CA PRO A 322 3.25 -8.80 32.71
C PRO A 322 2.94 -7.60 31.82
N LEU A 323 3.55 -6.43 32.09
CA LEU A 323 3.34 -5.21 31.28
C LEU A 323 3.86 -5.36 29.84
N PHE A 324 4.97 -6.09 29.67
CA PHE A 324 5.49 -6.36 28.34
C PHE A 324 4.58 -7.30 27.57
N ARG A 325 4.09 -8.38 28.21
CA ARG A 325 3.14 -9.32 27.61
C ARG A 325 1.86 -8.64 27.17
N ASP A 326 1.31 -7.75 28.00
CA ASP A 326 0.11 -7.00 27.65
C ASP A 326 0.33 -6.17 26.37
N ARG A 327 1.41 -5.39 26.28
CA ARG A 327 1.75 -4.62 25.08
C ARG A 327 1.99 -5.51 23.85
N LEU A 328 2.68 -6.63 24.03
CA LEU A 328 2.95 -7.58 22.95
C LEU A 328 1.65 -8.16 22.40
N TYR A 329 0.76 -8.58 23.29
CA TYR A 329 -0.52 -9.12 22.88
C TYR A 329 -1.37 -8.09 22.12
N GLN A 330 -1.38 -6.83 22.56
CA GLN A 330 -2.08 -5.76 21.86
C GLN A 330 -1.54 -5.54 20.43
N VAL A 331 -0.22 -5.55 20.22
CA VAL A 331 0.34 -5.41 18.86
C VAL A 331 0.04 -6.64 18.00
N GLN A 332 0.00 -7.84 18.58
CA GLN A 332 -0.39 -9.07 17.88
C GLN A 332 -1.88 -9.03 17.48
N LEU A 333 -2.78 -8.60 18.37
CA LEU A 333 -4.20 -8.43 18.07
C LEU A 333 -4.41 -7.41 16.94
N ARG A 334 -3.66 -6.29 16.94
CA ARG A 334 -3.73 -5.28 15.89
C ARG A 334 -3.17 -5.77 14.55
N SER A 335 -2.12 -6.60 14.59
CA SER A 335 -1.61 -7.26 13.38
C SER A 335 -2.63 -8.25 12.82
N LEU A 336 -3.31 -9.02 13.66
CA LEU A 336 -4.43 -9.88 13.27
C LEU A 336 -5.59 -9.06 12.68
N ALA A 337 -5.93 -7.93 13.29
CA ALA A 337 -6.97 -7.04 12.78
C ALA A 337 -6.64 -6.54 11.37
N LEU A 338 -5.39 -6.13 11.12
CA LEU A 338 -4.93 -5.73 9.78
C LEU A 338 -5.04 -6.86 8.76
N ARG A 339 -4.69 -8.08 9.16
CA ARG A 339 -4.79 -9.26 8.30
C ARG A 339 -6.24 -9.58 7.93
N LEU A 340 -7.14 -9.56 8.90
CA LEU A 340 -8.56 -9.80 8.67
C LEU A 340 -9.17 -8.68 7.81
N LEU A 341 -8.79 -7.43 8.07
CA LEU A 341 -9.21 -6.29 7.25
C LEU A 341 -8.74 -6.41 5.79
N GLU A 342 -7.47 -6.79 5.58
CA GLU A 342 -6.92 -7.04 4.24
C GLU A 342 -7.75 -8.08 3.50
N ARG A 343 -8.00 -9.23 4.12
CA ARG A 343 -8.80 -10.31 3.53
C ARG A 343 -10.21 -9.86 3.16
N ALA A 344 -10.88 -9.14 4.07
CA ALA A 344 -12.22 -8.61 3.84
C ALA A 344 -12.26 -7.64 2.65
N VAL A 345 -11.27 -6.74 2.57
CA VAL A 345 -11.18 -5.75 1.49
C VAL A 345 -10.88 -6.42 0.15
N VAL A 346 -9.89 -7.31 0.09
CA VAL A 346 -9.53 -8.04 -1.14
C VAL A 346 -10.70 -8.88 -1.64
N ARG A 347 -11.35 -9.66 -0.76
CA ARG A 347 -12.54 -10.46 -1.09
C ARG A 347 -13.69 -9.58 -1.59
N GLY A 348 -13.89 -8.42 -0.99
CA GLY A 348 -14.92 -7.47 -1.41
C GLY A 348 -14.64 -6.88 -2.79
N VAL A 349 -13.40 -6.54 -3.10
CA VAL A 349 -13.00 -6.06 -4.43
C VAL A 349 -13.18 -7.14 -5.49
N GLU A 350 -12.70 -8.36 -5.24
CA GLU A 350 -12.89 -9.50 -6.18
C GLU A 350 -14.35 -9.74 -6.49
N ARG A 351 -15.23 -9.70 -5.46
CA ARG A 351 -16.69 -9.89 -5.64
C ARG A 351 -17.32 -8.76 -6.42
N ASP A 352 -17.00 -7.50 -6.09
CA ASP A 352 -17.75 -6.35 -6.57
C ASP A 352 -17.18 -5.78 -7.89
N TRP A 353 -15.99 -6.24 -8.34
CA TRP A 353 -15.34 -5.71 -9.54
C TRP A 353 -16.20 -5.68 -10.80
N HIS A 354 -17.00 -6.72 -11.01
CA HIS A 354 -17.89 -6.84 -12.17
C HIS A 354 -19.35 -6.48 -11.87
N THR A 355 -19.73 -6.36 -10.60
CA THR A 355 -21.13 -6.19 -10.16
C THR A 355 -21.45 -4.79 -9.68
N ASP A 356 -20.46 -3.93 -9.43
CA ASP A 356 -20.62 -2.53 -9.05
C ASP A 356 -20.19 -1.60 -10.20
N PRO A 357 -21.10 -1.24 -11.16
CA PRO A 357 -20.75 -0.49 -12.37
C PRO A 357 -20.14 0.89 -12.10
N GLY A 358 -20.53 1.51 -10.99
CA GLY A 358 -19.99 2.82 -10.58
C GLY A 358 -18.84 2.71 -9.60
N ARG A 359 -18.44 1.48 -9.25
CA ARG A 359 -17.39 1.19 -8.25
C ARG A 359 -17.53 1.95 -6.91
N LYS A 360 -18.74 2.42 -6.59
CA LYS A 360 -18.99 3.24 -5.39
C LYS A 360 -18.70 2.48 -4.10
N ASN A 361 -19.16 1.23 -4.02
CA ASN A 361 -18.91 0.37 -2.86
C ASN A 361 -17.41 0.05 -2.74
N MET A 362 -16.74 -0.21 -3.85
CA MET A 362 -15.30 -0.47 -3.88
C MET A 362 -14.49 0.76 -3.44
N HIS A 363 -14.87 1.97 -3.84
CA HIS A 363 -14.23 3.19 -3.37
C HIS A 363 -14.28 3.33 -1.84
N VAL A 364 -15.44 3.05 -1.24
CA VAL A 364 -15.60 3.11 0.22
C VAL A 364 -14.83 1.98 0.90
N LEU A 365 -14.92 0.78 0.36
CA LEU A 365 -14.24 -0.40 0.89
C LEU A 365 -12.72 -0.22 0.89
N THR A 366 -12.15 0.22 -0.25
CA THR A 366 -10.71 0.41 -0.38
C THR A 366 -10.21 1.63 0.39
N ALA A 367 -11.02 2.69 0.52
CA ALA A 367 -10.73 3.82 1.40
C ALA A 367 -10.69 3.40 2.89
N THR A 368 -11.62 2.52 3.31
CA THR A 368 -11.60 1.93 4.66
C THR A 368 -10.31 1.13 4.88
N GLY A 369 -9.95 0.25 3.92
CA GLY A 369 -8.72 -0.52 3.96
C GLY A 369 -7.46 0.35 4.03
N LYS A 370 -7.41 1.40 3.21
CA LYS A 370 -6.29 2.36 3.17
C LYS A 370 -6.03 3.00 4.54
N CYS A 371 -7.08 3.34 5.29
CA CYS A 371 -6.95 3.88 6.64
C CYS A 371 -6.34 2.87 7.64
N GLY A 372 -6.28 1.58 7.30
CA GLY A 372 -5.53 0.58 8.06
C GLY A 372 -4.03 0.89 8.19
N SER A 373 -3.48 1.74 7.32
CA SER A 373 -2.09 2.21 7.44
C SER A 373 -1.82 2.97 8.76
N TRP A 374 -2.81 3.64 9.35
CA TRP A 374 -2.66 4.20 10.71
C TRP A 374 -2.38 3.11 11.75
N LEU A 375 -3.17 2.03 11.70
CA LEU A 375 -3.01 0.90 12.63
C LEU A 375 -1.66 0.21 12.44
N ALA A 376 -1.20 0.05 11.19
CA ALA A 376 0.11 -0.53 10.89
C ALA A 376 1.25 0.32 11.48
N LEU A 377 1.21 1.64 11.31
CA LEU A 377 2.23 2.54 11.89
C LEU A 377 2.26 2.47 13.42
N GLU A 378 1.13 2.33 14.08
CA GLU A 378 1.08 2.19 15.53
C GLU A 378 1.73 0.87 15.98
N VAL A 379 1.48 -0.24 15.28
CA VAL A 379 2.14 -1.52 15.55
C VAL A 379 3.65 -1.39 15.37
N LEU A 380 4.10 -0.82 14.24
CA LEU A 380 5.52 -0.61 13.95
C LEU A 380 6.21 0.29 15.00
N ALA A 381 5.54 1.37 15.43
CA ALA A 381 6.04 2.26 16.47
C ALA A 381 6.16 1.56 17.82
N ALA A 382 5.12 0.81 18.22
CA ALA A 382 5.13 0.07 19.49
C ALA A 382 6.21 -1.02 19.50
N CYS A 383 6.34 -1.80 18.42
CA CYS A 383 7.38 -2.81 18.28
C CYS A 383 8.79 -2.21 18.37
N ARG A 384 9.03 -1.07 17.69
CA ARG A 384 10.31 -0.35 17.76
C ARG A 384 10.66 0.04 19.19
N GLU A 385 9.70 0.57 19.96
CA GLU A 385 9.90 0.95 21.35
C GLU A 385 10.17 -0.28 22.23
N MET A 386 9.39 -1.35 22.08
CA MET A 386 9.48 -2.57 22.89
C MET A 386 10.83 -3.28 22.73
N CYS A 387 11.50 -3.13 21.59
CA CYS A 387 12.83 -3.66 21.37
C CYS A 387 13.96 -2.71 21.85
N GLY A 388 13.63 -1.57 22.47
CA GLY A 388 14.60 -0.62 23.01
C GLY A 388 15.60 -0.12 21.96
N SER A 389 16.88 -0.09 22.29
CA SER A 389 17.95 0.33 21.35
C SER A 389 18.05 -0.61 20.16
N GLN A 390 17.77 -1.90 20.31
CA GLN A 390 17.80 -2.86 19.21
C GLN A 390 16.75 -2.55 18.15
N GLY A 391 15.58 -2.09 18.56
CA GLY A 391 14.54 -1.65 17.61
C GLY A 391 14.91 -0.40 16.81
N PHE A 392 15.95 0.35 17.21
CA PHE A 392 16.45 1.53 16.51
C PHE A 392 17.57 1.24 15.51
N HIS A 393 18.13 0.04 15.55
CA HIS A 393 19.15 -0.40 14.60
C HIS A 393 18.53 -0.80 13.25
N GLY A 394 19.06 -0.25 12.14
CA GLY A 394 18.59 -0.51 10.77
C GLY A 394 18.63 -2.00 10.42
N HIS A 395 19.71 -2.70 10.75
CA HIS A 395 19.84 -4.14 10.50
C HIS A 395 18.79 -5.00 11.20
N ASN A 396 18.15 -4.50 12.26
CA ASN A 396 17.05 -5.17 12.94
C ASN A 396 15.68 -4.89 12.31
N GLN A 397 15.62 -4.28 11.15
CA GLN A 397 14.48 -4.09 10.26
C GLN A 397 13.38 -3.15 10.77
N ILE A 398 13.01 -3.16 12.06
CA ILE A 398 11.78 -2.51 12.55
C ILE A 398 11.79 -0.99 12.29
N VAL A 399 12.90 -0.30 12.55
CA VAL A 399 12.98 1.15 12.31
C VAL A 399 12.88 1.48 10.82
N THR A 400 13.48 0.65 9.98
CA THR A 400 13.44 0.80 8.52
C THR A 400 12.02 0.59 7.99
N LEU A 401 11.37 -0.52 8.39
CA LEU A 401 9.97 -0.78 8.05
C LEU A 401 9.07 0.40 8.46
N ARG A 402 9.23 0.91 9.68
CA ARG A 402 8.47 2.06 10.16
C ARG A 402 8.69 3.30 9.32
N THR A 403 9.96 3.66 9.08
CA THR A 403 10.32 4.91 8.37
C THR A 403 9.85 4.87 6.91
N ASP A 404 10.06 3.75 6.24
CA ASP A 404 9.65 3.60 4.84
C ASP A 404 8.12 3.52 4.70
N PHE A 405 7.43 2.94 5.69
CA PHE A 405 5.99 2.82 5.66
C PHE A 405 5.24 4.12 6.00
N GLU A 406 5.90 5.12 6.61
CA GLU A 406 5.25 6.33 7.12
C GLU A 406 4.51 7.13 6.03
N VAL A 407 5.02 7.14 4.80
CA VAL A 407 4.39 7.84 3.67
C VAL A 407 2.99 7.30 3.32
N ASN A 408 2.66 6.08 3.75
CA ASN A 408 1.39 5.43 3.44
C ASN A 408 0.14 6.11 4.02
N VAL A 409 0.28 7.02 4.96
CA VAL A 409 -0.86 7.83 5.42
C VAL A 409 -1.21 8.97 4.46
N THR A 410 -0.32 9.26 3.51
CA THR A 410 -0.40 10.41 2.60
C THR A 410 -0.69 10.02 1.15
N PHE A 411 0.11 9.14 0.56
CA PHE A 411 -0.06 8.77 -0.86
C PHE A 411 -1.17 7.73 -1.08
N ALA A 412 -1.55 7.46 -2.33
CA ALA A 412 -2.75 6.70 -2.69
C ALA A 412 -4.07 7.30 -2.11
N GLY A 413 -4.05 8.59 -1.80
CA GLY A 413 -5.10 9.34 -1.12
C GLY A 413 -4.81 9.51 0.38
N ASP A 414 -4.74 10.76 0.85
CA ASP A 414 -4.55 11.10 2.25
C ASP A 414 -5.60 10.43 3.15
N ASN A 415 -5.15 9.84 4.27
CA ASN A 415 -6.03 9.09 5.16
C ASN A 415 -7.17 9.94 5.74
N SER A 416 -6.96 11.22 6.00
CA SER A 416 -8.02 12.11 6.48
C SER A 416 -9.10 12.31 5.43
N VAL A 417 -8.70 12.44 4.16
CA VAL A 417 -9.63 12.50 3.01
C VAL A 417 -10.36 11.17 2.84
N MET A 418 -9.66 10.04 3.00
CA MET A 418 -10.27 8.71 2.92
C MET A 418 -11.30 8.51 4.04
N ALA A 419 -10.96 8.84 5.28
CA ALA A 419 -11.87 8.79 6.42
C ALA A 419 -13.11 9.66 6.21
N TYR A 420 -12.93 10.86 5.65
CA TYR A 420 -14.03 11.74 5.27
C TYR A 420 -14.94 11.11 4.21
N GLN A 421 -14.38 10.48 3.18
CA GLN A 421 -15.16 9.80 2.14
C GLN A 421 -15.98 8.64 2.70
N VAL A 422 -15.38 7.81 3.58
CA VAL A 422 -16.06 6.70 4.26
C VAL A 422 -17.20 7.22 5.11
N ALA A 423 -16.95 8.23 5.95
CA ALA A 423 -17.94 8.83 6.82
C ALA A 423 -19.11 9.41 6.02
N ARG A 424 -18.84 10.17 4.96
CA ARG A 424 -19.87 10.74 4.08
C ARG A 424 -20.72 9.66 3.42
N SER A 425 -20.11 8.55 3.00
CA SER A 425 -20.84 7.43 2.42
C SER A 425 -21.74 6.73 3.44
N ALA A 426 -21.24 6.53 4.67
CA ALA A 426 -22.03 5.95 5.75
C ALA A 426 -23.30 6.78 6.04
N LEU A 427 -23.17 8.10 6.08
CA LEU A 427 -24.26 9.02 6.37
C LEU A 427 -25.29 9.16 5.23
N GLY A 428 -24.90 8.92 3.98
CA GLY A 428 -25.75 9.00 2.79
C GLY A 428 -26.52 7.73 2.43
N SER A 429 -26.31 6.63 3.15
CA SER A 429 -26.95 5.35 2.83
C SER A 429 -28.11 5.04 3.79
N ASP A 430 -29.31 4.82 3.23
CA ASP A 430 -30.50 4.33 3.99
C ASP A 430 -30.32 2.94 4.62
N ARG A 431 -29.18 2.28 4.35
CA ARG A 431 -28.86 0.95 4.89
C ARG A 431 -28.79 0.94 6.43
N PHE A 432 -28.52 2.07 7.05
CA PHE A 432 -28.39 2.18 8.52
C PHE A 432 -29.70 2.48 9.25
N ALA A 433 -30.75 2.83 8.51
CA ALA A 433 -32.06 3.14 9.12
C ALA A 433 -32.87 1.89 9.53
N SER A 434 -32.51 0.69 9.07
CA SER A 434 -33.39 -0.48 9.14
C SER A 434 -32.88 -1.70 9.93
N ARG A 435 -31.65 -1.67 10.48
CA ARG A 435 -31.13 -2.76 11.32
C ARG A 435 -31.03 -2.35 12.79
N PRO A 436 -31.54 -3.16 13.74
CA PRO A 436 -31.26 -2.93 15.15
C PRO A 436 -29.76 -3.13 15.41
N PRO A 437 -29.11 -2.27 16.22
CA PRO A 437 -27.69 -2.38 16.51
C PRO A 437 -27.39 -3.66 17.31
N VAL A 438 -26.68 -4.58 16.67
CA VAL A 438 -26.29 -5.87 17.27
C VAL A 438 -24.91 -5.79 17.88
N THR A 439 -24.05 -4.85 17.41
CA THR A 439 -22.66 -4.71 17.85
C THR A 439 -22.34 -3.28 18.30
N SER A 440 -21.27 -3.12 19.06
CA SER A 440 -20.73 -1.84 19.52
C SER A 440 -20.48 -0.82 18.38
N PRO A 441 -19.90 -1.25 17.22
CA PRO A 441 -19.70 -0.38 16.07
C PRO A 441 -21.01 0.25 15.54
N GLU A 442 -22.08 -0.52 15.45
CA GLU A 442 -23.37 -0.04 14.97
C GLU A 442 -23.98 1.05 15.88
N ARG A 443 -23.76 0.94 17.21
CA ARG A 443 -24.18 1.97 18.16
C ARG A 443 -23.42 3.27 17.97
N VAL A 444 -22.11 3.19 17.77
CA VAL A 444 -21.26 4.36 17.52
C VAL A 444 -21.66 5.03 16.23
N GLU A 445 -21.85 4.26 15.16
CA GLU A 445 -22.24 4.76 13.85
C GLU A 445 -23.62 5.42 13.91
N LYS A 446 -24.59 4.81 14.58
CA LYS A 446 -25.93 5.37 14.79
C LYS A 446 -25.88 6.69 15.56
N ALA A 447 -25.15 6.74 16.68
CA ALA A 447 -25.03 7.95 17.50
C ALA A 447 -24.38 9.11 16.74
N LEU A 448 -23.33 8.83 15.96
CA LEU A 448 -22.65 9.82 15.12
C LEU A 448 -23.53 10.29 13.95
N THR A 449 -24.30 9.38 13.34
CA THR A 449 -25.25 9.71 12.28
C THR A 449 -26.39 10.61 12.79
N GLU A 450 -26.94 10.31 13.95
CA GLU A 450 -27.95 11.14 14.59
C GLU A 450 -27.40 12.53 14.95
N THR A 451 -26.20 12.59 15.51
CA THR A 451 -25.50 13.85 15.80
C THR A 451 -25.25 14.67 14.54
N TRP A 452 -24.84 14.05 13.45
CA TRP A 452 -24.60 14.72 12.18
C TRP A 452 -25.88 15.28 11.56
N ARG A 453 -26.96 14.47 11.54
CA ARG A 453 -28.27 14.91 11.03
C ARG A 453 -28.86 16.10 11.80
N SER A 454 -28.50 16.24 13.05
CA SER A 454 -28.96 17.36 13.90
C SER A 454 -28.20 18.68 13.65
N ARG A 455 -27.09 18.65 12.87
CA ARG A 455 -26.31 19.86 12.59
C ARG A 455 -26.81 20.57 11.33
N GLU A 456 -27.01 21.87 11.41
CA GLU A 456 -27.50 22.71 10.30
C GLU A 456 -26.67 22.60 9.02
N ASN A 457 -25.36 22.35 9.13
CA ASN A 457 -24.43 22.28 7.99
C ASN A 457 -24.09 20.86 7.53
N GLY A 458 -24.62 19.80 8.15
CA GLY A 458 -24.27 18.42 7.81
C GLY A 458 -22.76 18.12 7.85
N SER A 459 -22.01 18.86 8.71
CA SER A 459 -20.55 18.70 8.83
C SER A 459 -20.19 17.80 10.01
N PHE A 460 -19.11 17.03 9.88
CA PHE A 460 -18.52 16.25 10.97
C PHE A 460 -17.05 16.63 11.15
N THR A 461 -16.55 16.42 12.36
CA THR A 461 -15.15 16.67 12.70
C THR A 461 -14.26 15.54 12.19
N HIS A 462 -12.96 15.82 12.07
CA HIS A 462 -11.98 14.78 11.75
C HIS A 462 -12.05 13.59 12.73
N ALA A 463 -12.19 13.86 14.02
CA ALA A 463 -12.29 12.81 15.04
C ALA A 463 -13.52 11.90 14.83
N GLU A 464 -14.67 12.47 14.45
CA GLU A 464 -15.87 11.70 14.14
C GLU A 464 -15.69 10.85 12.88
N ALA A 465 -15.04 11.39 11.83
CA ALA A 465 -14.73 10.64 10.63
C ALA A 465 -13.80 9.46 10.92
N VAL A 466 -12.79 9.66 11.77
CA VAL A 466 -11.85 8.60 12.20
C VAL A 466 -12.58 7.51 12.98
N VAL A 467 -13.49 7.86 13.89
CA VAL A 467 -14.28 6.87 14.66
C VAL A 467 -15.19 6.06 13.73
N LEU A 468 -15.84 6.71 12.74
CA LEU A 468 -16.67 6.00 11.74
C LEU A 468 -15.87 5.03 10.89
N VAL A 469 -14.69 5.42 10.46
CA VAL A 469 -13.80 4.53 9.71
C VAL A 469 -13.38 3.32 10.55
N HIS A 470 -13.07 3.52 11.83
CA HIS A 470 -12.70 2.43 12.71
C HIS A 470 -13.89 1.49 13.01
N ALA A 471 -15.10 2.04 13.18
CA ALA A 471 -16.30 1.22 13.29
C ALA A 471 -16.48 0.34 12.04
N ARG A 472 -16.30 0.92 10.86
CA ARG A 472 -16.39 0.18 9.59
C ARG A 472 -15.29 -0.88 9.45
N MET A 473 -14.06 -0.60 9.89
CA MET A 473 -13.00 -1.61 9.92
C MET A 473 -13.40 -2.80 10.80
N LEU A 474 -13.92 -2.53 12.01
CA LEU A 474 -14.33 -3.59 12.93
C LEU A 474 -15.47 -4.44 12.37
N ASP A 475 -16.45 -3.85 11.67
CA ASP A 475 -17.49 -4.58 10.96
C ASP A 475 -16.92 -5.53 9.91
N LEU A 476 -15.96 -5.07 9.11
CA LEU A 476 -15.30 -5.89 8.09
C LEU A 476 -14.50 -7.03 8.73
N ILE A 477 -13.75 -6.75 9.80
CA ILE A 477 -12.93 -7.72 10.54
C ILE A 477 -13.81 -8.83 11.16
N THR A 478 -14.91 -8.44 11.81
CA THR A 478 -15.82 -9.39 12.46
C THR A 478 -16.59 -10.23 11.44
N ALA A 479 -17.03 -9.63 10.35
CA ALA A 479 -17.70 -10.35 9.27
C ALA A 479 -16.76 -11.34 8.56
N GLU A 480 -15.51 -10.97 8.35
CA GLU A 480 -14.49 -11.85 7.75
C GLU A 480 -14.21 -13.05 8.66
N HIS A 481 -14.01 -12.81 9.96
CA HIS A 481 -13.79 -13.89 10.93
C HIS A 481 -15.01 -14.81 11.05
N ALA A 482 -16.22 -14.27 11.04
CA ALA A 482 -17.46 -15.07 11.08
C ALA A 482 -17.63 -15.96 9.83
N ALA A 483 -17.17 -15.49 8.67
CA ALA A 483 -17.22 -16.26 7.42
C ALA A 483 -16.16 -17.37 7.38
N GLU A 484 -14.99 -17.12 7.94
CA GLU A 484 -13.85 -18.05 7.97
C GLU A 484 -13.02 -17.84 9.24
N PRO A 485 -13.36 -18.53 10.34
CA PRO A 485 -12.67 -18.37 11.63
C PRO A 485 -11.19 -18.74 11.53
N LEU A 486 -10.31 -17.81 11.90
CA LEU A 486 -8.85 -17.98 11.88
C LEU A 486 -8.27 -18.22 13.28
N VAL A 487 -8.98 -17.77 14.31
CA VAL A 487 -8.56 -17.87 15.72
C VAL A 487 -9.73 -18.35 16.57
N PRO A 488 -9.48 -18.87 17.78
CA PRO A 488 -10.54 -19.15 18.75
C PRO A 488 -11.37 -17.90 19.04
N GLN A 489 -12.67 -18.06 19.29
CA GLN A 489 -13.61 -16.95 19.56
C GLN A 489 -13.11 -16.03 20.69
N GLN A 490 -12.49 -16.58 21.73
CA GLN A 490 -11.94 -15.78 22.83
C GLN A 490 -10.86 -14.79 22.38
N VAL A 491 -9.99 -15.16 21.42
CA VAL A 491 -8.99 -14.25 20.85
C VAL A 491 -9.66 -13.18 20.02
N MET A 492 -10.74 -13.54 19.30
CA MET A 492 -11.52 -12.56 18.55
C MET A 492 -12.25 -11.59 19.49
N ASP A 493 -12.79 -12.07 20.61
CA ASP A 493 -13.42 -11.23 21.64
C ASP A 493 -12.41 -10.25 22.27
N ASP A 494 -11.17 -10.69 22.51
CA ASP A 494 -10.07 -9.85 22.99
C ASP A 494 -9.71 -8.78 21.95
N LEU A 495 -9.66 -9.14 20.65
CA LEU A 495 -9.42 -8.19 19.55
C LEU A 495 -10.51 -7.12 19.49
N VAL A 496 -11.78 -7.54 19.55
CA VAL A 496 -12.93 -6.60 19.53
C VAL A 496 -12.85 -5.66 20.73
N ALA A 497 -12.51 -6.17 21.93
CA ALA A 497 -12.37 -5.37 23.14
C ALA A 497 -11.23 -4.35 23.04
N ASP A 498 -10.02 -4.75 22.54
CA ASP A 498 -8.90 -3.83 22.33
C ASP A 498 -9.28 -2.74 21.31
N PHE A 499 -9.89 -3.14 20.20
CA PHE A 499 -10.28 -2.22 19.14
C PHE A 499 -11.34 -1.23 19.61
N ALA A 500 -12.36 -1.68 20.34
CA ALA A 500 -13.42 -0.86 20.88
C ALA A 500 -12.88 0.18 21.88
N ALA A 501 -12.03 -0.25 22.82
CA ALA A 501 -11.45 0.62 23.82
C ALA A 501 -10.57 1.72 23.21
N HIS A 502 -9.69 1.35 22.28
CA HIS A 502 -8.69 2.28 21.73
C HIS A 502 -9.19 3.10 20.53
N ARG A 503 -10.19 2.61 19.78
CA ARG A 503 -10.64 3.19 18.50
C ARG A 503 -12.04 3.78 18.55
N LEU A 504 -12.94 3.17 19.32
CA LEU A 504 -14.33 3.59 19.42
C LEU A 504 -14.62 4.39 20.69
N ARG A 505 -13.59 4.63 21.53
CA ARG A 505 -13.70 5.36 22.79
C ARG A 505 -14.66 4.70 23.79
N GLU A 506 -14.79 3.39 23.74
CA GLU A 506 -15.56 2.63 24.70
C GLU A 506 -14.75 2.37 25.98
N PRO A 507 -15.43 2.06 27.12
CA PRO A 507 -14.75 1.69 28.34
C PRO A 507 -13.83 0.49 28.11
N HIS A 508 -12.60 0.58 28.63
CA HIS A 508 -11.61 -0.49 28.51
C HIS A 508 -12.12 -1.73 29.26
N ARG A 509 -12.19 -2.86 28.55
CA ARG A 509 -12.32 -4.19 29.17
C ARG A 509 -10.93 -4.78 29.32
N PRO A 510 -10.54 -5.24 30.50
CA PRO A 510 -9.25 -5.88 30.69
C PRO A 510 -9.13 -7.08 29.73
N VAL A 511 -8.09 -7.07 28.90
CA VAL A 511 -7.68 -8.23 28.10
C VAL A 511 -6.63 -8.95 28.93
N SER A 512 -6.78 -10.24 29.13
CA SER A 512 -5.84 -11.04 29.95
C SER A 512 -4.98 -11.92 29.06
N PRO A 513 -3.78 -11.43 28.65
CA PRO A 513 -2.86 -12.21 27.85
C PRO A 513 -2.19 -13.29 28.72
N ASP A 514 -2.48 -14.53 28.42
CA ASP A 514 -1.64 -15.64 28.87
C ASP A 514 -0.59 -15.98 27.82
N ARG A 515 0.35 -16.83 28.19
CA ARG A 515 1.44 -17.23 27.30
C ARG A 515 0.93 -17.99 26.07
N GLU A 516 -0.08 -18.82 26.26
CA GLU A 516 -0.65 -19.64 25.20
C GLU A 516 -1.26 -18.80 24.08
N LYS A 517 -2.01 -17.73 24.40
CA LYS A 517 -2.57 -16.81 23.42
C LYS A 517 -1.48 -16.05 22.65
N ILE A 518 -0.42 -15.60 23.35
CA ILE A 518 0.71 -14.90 22.72
C ILE A 518 1.42 -15.83 21.73
N ASP A 519 1.73 -17.05 22.14
CA ASP A 519 2.43 -18.02 21.29
C ASP A 519 1.53 -18.46 20.11
N LEU A 520 0.23 -18.65 20.32
CA LEU A 520 -0.74 -18.91 19.25
C LEU A 520 -0.73 -17.81 18.19
N LEU A 521 -0.78 -16.55 18.59
CA LEU A 521 -0.76 -15.43 17.63
C LEU A 521 0.62 -15.27 16.97
N ALA A 522 1.71 -15.57 17.69
CA ALA A 522 3.05 -15.55 17.11
C ALA A 522 3.20 -16.60 16.00
N ASP A 523 2.63 -17.79 16.18
CA ASP A 523 2.64 -18.86 15.18
C ASP A 523 1.71 -18.52 13.99
N LEU A 524 0.51 -18.02 14.28
CA LEU A 524 -0.48 -17.66 13.26
C LEU A 524 0.01 -16.52 12.34
N LEU A 525 0.68 -15.52 12.92
CA LEU A 525 1.19 -14.34 12.23
C LEU A 525 2.65 -14.49 11.80
N ALA A 526 3.22 -15.70 11.88
CA ALA A 526 4.62 -15.92 11.49
C ALA A 526 4.86 -15.53 10.03
N PRO A 527 5.84 -14.66 9.77
CA PRO A 527 6.23 -14.27 8.42
C PRO A 527 6.96 -15.41 7.70
N LEU A 528 7.23 -15.25 6.41
CA LEU A 528 8.16 -16.13 5.72
C LEU A 528 9.54 -16.08 6.43
N PRO A 529 10.19 -17.23 6.71
CA PRO A 529 11.50 -17.24 7.37
C PRO A 529 12.54 -16.37 6.68
N GLU A 530 12.50 -16.27 5.37
CA GLU A 530 13.40 -15.47 4.53
C GLU A 530 13.28 -13.96 4.78
N LEU A 531 12.17 -13.50 5.34
CA LEU A 531 11.98 -12.10 5.74
C LEU A 531 12.56 -11.80 7.13
N VAL A 532 12.86 -12.83 7.94
CA VAL A 532 13.39 -12.68 9.30
C VAL A 532 14.91 -12.59 9.24
N THR A 533 15.44 -11.42 8.93
CA THR A 533 16.89 -11.19 8.76
C THR A 533 17.51 -10.38 9.92
N ALA A 534 16.69 -9.99 10.89
CA ALA A 534 17.13 -9.17 12.04
C ALA A 534 18.09 -9.94 12.96
N PRO A 535 19.34 -9.50 13.15
CA PRO A 535 20.30 -10.21 14.02
C PRO A 535 19.84 -10.37 15.47
N MET A 536 19.03 -9.46 15.99
CA MET A 536 18.57 -9.48 17.38
C MET A 536 17.70 -10.69 17.77
N VAL A 537 17.23 -11.48 16.78
CA VAL A 537 16.44 -12.70 17.03
C VAL A 537 17.28 -13.99 16.89
N ASP A 538 18.57 -13.89 16.61
CA ASP A 538 19.51 -15.02 16.66
C ASP A 538 19.82 -15.36 18.13
N ASP A 539 19.73 -16.64 18.50
CA ASP A 539 19.97 -17.11 19.87
C ASP A 539 21.35 -16.71 20.40
N ARG A 540 22.36 -16.65 19.54
CA ARG A 540 23.73 -16.24 19.89
C ARG A 540 23.89 -14.72 19.99
N TYR A 541 23.05 -13.94 19.30
CA TYR A 541 23.14 -12.48 19.26
C TYR A 541 22.98 -11.87 20.66
N LEU A 542 22.13 -12.43 21.51
CA LEU A 542 21.87 -11.93 22.85
C LEU A 542 22.70 -12.62 23.95
N THR A 543 23.30 -13.79 23.66
CA THR A 543 24.11 -14.56 24.62
C THR A 543 25.61 -14.31 24.45
N GLU A 544 26.08 -14.02 23.24
CA GLU A 544 27.48 -13.72 22.94
C GLU A 544 27.61 -12.24 22.61
N PHE A 545 28.04 -11.43 23.58
CA PHE A 545 28.11 -9.97 23.41
C PHE A 545 28.94 -9.50 22.22
N THR A 546 29.95 -10.24 21.82
CA THR A 546 30.80 -9.94 20.66
C THR A 546 30.11 -10.12 19.31
N VAL A 547 29.15 -11.02 19.21
CA VAL A 547 28.37 -11.24 18.00
C VAL A 547 27.45 -10.06 17.70
N PRO A 548 26.67 -9.55 18.68
CA PRO A 548 25.90 -8.33 18.49
C PRO A 548 26.73 -7.13 18.03
N ALA A 549 27.88 -6.93 18.65
CA ALA A 549 28.75 -5.80 18.32
C ALA A 549 29.26 -5.87 16.87
N ARG A 550 29.68 -7.06 16.42
CA ARG A 550 30.13 -7.28 15.04
C ARG A 550 28.99 -7.12 14.03
N ALA A 551 27.82 -7.68 14.34
CA ALA A 551 26.64 -7.55 13.49
C ALA A 551 26.16 -6.10 13.33
N LEU A 552 26.45 -5.25 14.32
CA LEU A 552 26.15 -3.82 14.31
C LEU A 552 27.29 -2.95 13.75
N GLY A 553 28.35 -3.55 13.20
CA GLY A 553 29.50 -2.83 12.71
C GLY A 553 30.36 -2.17 13.79
N VAL A 554 30.13 -2.48 15.07
CA VAL A 554 30.92 -1.96 16.17
C VAL A 554 32.25 -2.70 16.22
N HIS A 555 33.33 -1.99 15.98
CA HIS A 555 34.68 -2.52 16.15
C HIS A 555 35.03 -2.57 17.66
N ILE A 556 35.03 -3.78 18.24
CA ILE A 556 35.57 -4.00 19.57
C ILE A 556 37.03 -4.40 19.39
N PRO A 557 37.99 -3.55 19.83
CA PRO A 557 39.40 -3.92 19.76
C PRO A 557 39.63 -5.21 20.58
N GLU A 558 40.38 -6.16 20.02
CA GLU A 558 40.80 -7.33 20.78
C GLU A 558 41.59 -6.84 22.01
N GLN A 559 41.02 -7.06 23.20
CA GLN A 559 41.78 -6.88 24.42
C GLN A 559 42.92 -7.89 24.38
N GLY A 560 44.14 -7.36 24.24
CA GLY A 560 45.34 -8.19 24.26
C GLY A 560 45.28 -9.15 25.45
N ARG A 561 45.44 -10.44 25.13
CA ARG A 561 45.63 -11.50 26.11
C ARG A 561 47.00 -11.33 26.75
#